data_b23ba9ff345f9f99ab9bcbffbcbb354d
#
_entry.id   b23ba9ff345f9f99ab9bcbffbcbb354d
#
_cell.length_a   1.000
_cell.length_b   1.000
_cell.length_c   1.000
_cell.angle_alpha   90.00
_cell.angle_beta   90.00
_cell.angle_gamma   90.00
#
_symmetry.space_group_name_H-M   'P 1'
#
loop_
_entity.id
_entity.type
_entity.pdbx_description
1 polymer ?
#
loop_
_entity_poly.entity_id
_entity_poly.type
_entity_poly.pdbx_seq_one_letter_code
_entity_poly.pdbx_strand_id
1 'polypeptide(L)'
;LSTDLPENDYLSQTITHRLYDSDTAAKIAQMMLLGIGGATLIDILGFNPEVYHLNEAHGVSCAFYLMKKYGKKEEVQKRLVFTTHTPEEAGNEKHDFYLCEKMSYFYGHSQEEVRQLTGMEGTQFNHSLAALRFARAANGVSKLHGEVSRQMWAGYDEIPTIQSVTNAQNWKYWSDKQLYRFMEEADNAGFDDRKRHLKKRAFEIVADQTGKIFDPDV
;
A
#
# COMPACT_ATOMS: atom_id res chain seq x y z
N LEU A 1 -11.79 7.12 3.33
CA LEU A 1 -11.68 7.72 4.66
C LEU A 1 -10.97 9.06 4.56
N SER A 2 -11.47 10.07 5.28
CA SER A 2 -10.86 11.40 5.39
C SER A 2 -10.87 11.84 6.85
N THR A 3 -9.83 12.58 7.25
CA THR A 3 -9.75 13.22 8.55
C THR A 3 -10.08 14.73 8.48
N ASP A 4 -10.28 15.26 7.29
CA ASP A 4 -10.63 16.67 7.06
C ASP A 4 -12.11 16.89 7.40
N LEU A 5 -12.40 16.92 8.70
CA LEU A 5 -13.71 17.11 9.30
C LEU A 5 -13.64 18.29 10.28
N PRO A 6 -14.68 19.17 10.30
CA PRO A 6 -14.70 20.34 11.18
C PRO A 6 -14.61 20.01 12.69
N GLU A 7 -15.01 18.80 13.07
CA GLU A 7 -14.97 18.31 14.45
C GLU A 7 -13.57 17.93 14.93
N ASN A 8 -12.64 17.71 14.00
CA ASN A 8 -11.27 17.37 14.32
C ASN A 8 -10.44 18.64 14.60
N ASP A 9 -9.43 18.52 15.45
CA ASP A 9 -8.41 19.56 15.60
C ASP A 9 -7.58 19.71 14.30
N TYR A 10 -6.87 20.84 14.17
CA TYR A 10 -6.15 21.19 12.96
C TYR A 10 -5.13 20.12 12.52
N LEU A 11 -4.36 19.54 13.45
CA LEU A 11 -3.36 18.51 13.11
C LEU A 11 -4.06 17.25 12.59
N SER A 12 -5.12 16.81 13.25
CA SER A 12 -5.90 15.65 12.82
C SER A 12 -6.51 15.85 11.43
N GLN A 13 -7.02 17.05 11.12
CA GLN A 13 -7.56 17.38 9.79
C GLN A 13 -6.50 17.16 8.69
N THR A 14 -5.25 17.50 8.95
CA THR A 14 -4.19 17.47 7.93
C THR A 14 -3.65 16.06 7.61
N ILE A 15 -3.96 15.03 8.41
CA ILE A 15 -3.42 13.66 8.25
C ILE A 15 -3.65 13.12 6.83
N THR A 16 -4.79 13.42 6.21
CA THR A 16 -5.13 12.90 4.87
C THR A 16 -4.89 13.91 3.73
N HIS A 17 -4.26 15.06 3.99
CA HIS A 17 -4.02 16.06 2.95
C HIS A 17 -2.89 15.67 1.97
N ARG A 18 -1.93 14.86 2.40
CA ARG A 18 -0.81 14.40 1.58
C ARG A 18 -0.79 12.88 1.49
N LEU A 19 -0.59 12.36 0.30
CA LEU A 19 -0.53 10.90 0.08
C LEU A 19 0.67 10.27 0.79
N TYR A 20 1.83 10.91 0.72
CA TYR A 20 3.06 10.49 1.41
C TYR A 20 3.56 11.64 2.26
N ASP A 21 3.36 11.56 3.56
CA ASP A 21 3.90 12.57 4.48
C ASP A 21 5.34 12.24 4.85
N SER A 22 6.15 13.25 5.12
CA SER A 22 7.52 13.08 5.61
C SER A 22 7.60 12.94 7.13
N ASP A 23 6.57 13.39 7.84
CA ASP A 23 6.47 13.26 9.29
C ASP A 23 6.10 11.83 9.69
N THR A 24 6.87 11.25 10.62
CA THR A 24 6.70 9.86 11.06
C THR A 24 5.38 9.64 11.76
N ALA A 25 4.92 10.57 12.61
CA ALA A 25 3.67 10.42 13.32
C ALA A 25 2.47 10.54 12.37
N ALA A 26 2.54 11.45 11.39
CA ALA A 26 1.53 11.56 10.34
C ALA A 26 1.43 10.26 9.51
N LYS A 27 2.56 9.66 9.12
CA LYS A 27 2.58 8.35 8.43
C LYS A 27 1.92 7.24 9.26
N ILE A 28 2.29 7.12 10.53
CA ILE A 28 1.69 6.13 11.42
C ILE A 28 0.18 6.35 11.53
N ALA A 29 -0.28 7.61 11.66
CA ALA A 29 -1.69 7.96 11.71
C ALA A 29 -2.43 7.60 10.41
N GLN A 30 -1.82 7.84 9.23
CA GLN A 30 -2.36 7.41 7.94
C GLN A 30 -2.51 5.89 7.85
N MET A 31 -1.51 5.14 8.31
CA MET A 31 -1.57 3.67 8.36
C MET A 31 -2.65 3.16 9.31
N MET A 32 -2.85 3.82 10.46
CA MET A 32 -3.95 3.50 11.40
C MET A 32 -5.31 3.76 10.77
N LEU A 33 -5.47 4.91 10.13
CA LEU A 33 -6.70 5.26 9.45
C LEU A 33 -7.05 4.25 8.35
N LEU A 34 -6.06 3.82 7.57
CA LEU A 34 -6.24 2.82 6.52
C LEU A 34 -6.58 1.44 7.12
N GLY A 35 -5.76 0.94 8.03
CA GLY A 35 -5.90 -0.43 8.55
C GLY A 35 -7.03 -0.57 9.57
N ILE A 36 -6.92 0.10 10.70
CA ILE A 36 -7.92 0.05 11.78
C ILE A 36 -9.22 0.72 11.33
N GLY A 37 -9.13 1.94 10.80
CA GLY A 37 -10.29 2.70 10.34
C GLY A 37 -11.01 1.99 9.19
N GLY A 38 -10.27 1.41 8.25
CA GLY A 38 -10.83 0.62 7.15
C GLY A 38 -11.56 -0.64 7.64
N ALA A 39 -10.98 -1.40 8.55
CA ALA A 39 -11.59 -2.59 9.12
C ALA A 39 -12.84 -2.24 9.96
N THR A 40 -12.76 -1.16 10.74
CA THR A 40 -13.91 -0.64 11.52
C THR A 40 -15.05 -0.23 10.59
N LEU A 41 -14.76 0.47 9.50
CA LEU A 41 -15.78 0.88 8.52
C LEU A 41 -16.47 -0.32 7.89
N ILE A 42 -15.72 -1.35 7.51
CA ILE A 42 -16.25 -2.59 6.96
C ILE A 42 -17.25 -3.23 7.93
N ASP A 43 -16.91 -3.28 9.22
CA ASP A 43 -17.78 -3.83 10.24
C ASP A 43 -19.05 -2.97 10.48
N ILE A 44 -18.90 -1.64 10.53
CA ILE A 44 -20.03 -0.71 10.68
C ILE A 44 -21.03 -0.84 9.52
N LEU A 45 -20.52 -1.06 8.30
CA LEU A 45 -21.36 -1.27 7.11
C LEU A 45 -21.98 -2.67 7.04
N GLY A 46 -21.71 -3.53 8.00
CA GLY A 46 -22.26 -4.89 8.07
C GLY A 46 -21.62 -5.86 7.08
N PHE A 47 -20.49 -5.52 6.46
CA PHE A 47 -19.73 -6.46 5.63
C PHE A 47 -19.02 -7.48 6.50
N ASN A 48 -18.97 -8.71 6.03
CA ASN A 48 -18.22 -9.79 6.67
C ASN A 48 -17.28 -10.45 5.65
N PRO A 49 -16.16 -9.82 5.31
CA PRO A 49 -15.25 -10.35 4.30
C PRO A 49 -14.58 -11.62 4.80
N GLU A 50 -14.47 -12.61 3.92
CA GLU A 50 -13.69 -13.83 4.17
C GLU A 50 -12.19 -13.56 4.09
N VAL A 51 -11.79 -12.53 3.33
CA VAL A 51 -10.39 -12.17 3.09
C VAL A 51 -10.20 -10.65 3.17
N TYR A 52 -9.18 -10.25 3.93
CA TYR A 52 -8.62 -8.92 3.92
C TYR A 52 -7.32 -8.96 3.13
N HIS A 53 -7.25 -8.25 2.02
CA HIS A 53 -6.07 -8.22 1.17
C HIS A 53 -5.28 -6.94 1.43
N LEU A 54 -4.12 -7.08 2.03
CA LEU A 54 -3.17 -5.98 2.24
C LEU A 54 -2.35 -5.75 0.96
N ASN A 55 -2.57 -4.63 0.33
CA ASN A 55 -1.73 -4.12 -0.76
C ASN A 55 -0.63 -3.24 -0.13
N GLU A 56 0.57 -3.77 0.00
CA GLU A 56 1.64 -3.27 0.86
C GLU A 56 1.30 -3.28 2.37
N ALA A 57 2.28 -2.96 3.18
CA ALA A 57 2.18 -3.06 4.63
C ALA A 57 1.43 -1.89 5.29
N HIS A 58 1.03 -0.87 4.53
CA HIS A 58 0.39 0.34 5.08
C HIS A 58 -0.90 0.05 5.86
N GLY A 59 -1.60 -1.01 5.51
CA GLY A 59 -2.84 -1.42 6.17
C GLY A 59 -2.66 -2.46 7.28
N VAL A 60 -1.43 -2.83 7.66
CA VAL A 60 -1.18 -3.96 8.58
C VAL A 60 -1.76 -3.76 9.98
N SER A 61 -2.02 -2.54 10.42
CA SER A 61 -2.72 -2.26 11.68
C SER A 61 -4.12 -2.91 11.73
N CYS A 62 -4.71 -3.25 10.59
CA CYS A 62 -5.90 -4.09 10.49
C CYS A 62 -5.73 -5.44 11.21
N ALA A 63 -4.54 -6.05 11.20
CA ALA A 63 -4.30 -7.32 11.87
C ALA A 63 -4.54 -7.22 13.39
N PHE A 64 -4.17 -6.11 14.03
CA PHE A 64 -4.40 -5.91 15.47
C PHE A 64 -5.88 -5.67 15.79
N TYR A 65 -6.62 -4.98 14.90
CA TYR A 65 -8.07 -4.90 15.00
C TYR A 65 -8.70 -6.31 14.94
N LEU A 66 -8.28 -7.11 13.97
CA LEU A 66 -8.78 -8.47 13.78
C LEU A 66 -8.39 -9.39 14.96
N MET A 67 -7.23 -9.18 15.58
CA MET A 67 -6.83 -9.88 16.81
C MET A 67 -7.82 -9.62 17.94
N LYS A 68 -8.26 -8.38 18.14
CA LYS A 68 -9.32 -8.07 19.13
C LYS A 68 -10.66 -8.71 18.75
N LYS A 69 -10.98 -8.76 17.46
CA LYS A 69 -12.25 -9.33 16.96
C LYS A 69 -12.31 -10.85 17.08
N TYR A 70 -11.24 -11.55 16.72
CA TYR A 70 -11.20 -13.02 16.63
C TYR A 70 -10.43 -13.71 17.75
N GLY A 71 -9.62 -13.00 18.52
CA GLY A 71 -8.94 -13.45 19.72
C GLY A 71 -7.72 -14.37 19.50
N LYS A 72 -7.47 -14.86 18.29
CA LYS A 72 -6.38 -15.80 17.96
C LYS A 72 -5.67 -15.45 16.67
N LYS A 73 -4.33 -15.55 16.67
CA LYS A 73 -3.48 -15.29 15.50
C LYS A 73 -3.88 -16.15 14.29
N GLU A 74 -4.15 -17.42 14.52
CA GLU A 74 -4.53 -18.37 13.46
C GLU A 74 -5.85 -17.98 12.77
N GLU A 75 -6.80 -17.41 13.50
CA GLU A 75 -8.04 -16.92 12.93
C GLU A 75 -7.84 -15.65 12.09
N VAL A 76 -6.89 -14.80 12.47
CA VAL A 76 -6.48 -13.63 11.67
C VAL A 76 -5.72 -14.10 10.43
N GLN A 77 -4.77 -15.02 10.57
CA GLN A 77 -4.01 -15.58 9.46
C GLN A 77 -4.90 -16.18 8.38
N LYS A 78 -5.94 -16.91 8.74
CA LYS A 78 -6.91 -17.46 7.75
C LYS A 78 -7.52 -16.39 6.85
N ARG A 79 -7.55 -15.15 7.28
CA ARG A 79 -8.24 -14.03 6.62
C ARG A 79 -7.33 -13.02 5.94
N LEU A 80 -6.04 -13.02 6.22
CA LEU A 80 -5.12 -12.05 5.65
C LEU A 80 -4.33 -12.61 4.46
N VAL A 81 -4.25 -11.81 3.41
CA VAL A 81 -3.40 -12.03 2.24
C VAL A 81 -2.57 -10.78 2.03
N PHE A 82 -1.31 -10.92 1.67
CA PHE A 82 -0.38 -9.81 1.52
C PHE A 82 0.26 -9.78 0.14
N THR A 83 0.21 -8.62 -0.51
CA THR A 83 0.96 -8.34 -1.74
C THR A 83 2.03 -7.31 -1.46
N THR A 84 3.30 -7.67 -1.67
CA THR A 84 4.41 -6.71 -1.62
C THR A 84 4.76 -6.19 -3.00
N HIS A 85 5.07 -4.90 -3.07
CA HIS A 85 5.60 -4.22 -4.25
C HIS A 85 7.06 -3.76 -4.04
N THR A 86 7.58 -3.92 -2.83
CA THR A 86 8.88 -3.38 -2.41
C THR A 86 9.99 -4.39 -2.69
N PRO A 87 10.92 -4.12 -3.64
CA PRO A 87 11.97 -5.05 -4.04
C PRO A 87 13.24 -4.94 -3.19
N GLU A 88 13.33 -3.99 -2.27
CA GLU A 88 14.51 -3.69 -1.47
C GLU A 88 14.19 -3.61 0.02
N GLU A 89 15.10 -4.08 0.88
CA GLU A 89 14.90 -4.06 2.32
C GLU A 89 14.74 -2.63 2.86
N ALA A 90 15.48 -1.67 2.34
CA ALA A 90 15.42 -0.27 2.75
C ALA A 90 14.07 0.40 2.47
N GLY A 91 13.29 -0.15 1.53
CA GLY A 91 11.94 0.33 1.23
C GLY A 91 10.86 -0.21 2.17
N ASN A 92 11.18 -1.19 3.02
CA ASN A 92 10.25 -1.71 4.01
C ASN A 92 10.23 -0.80 5.24
N GLU A 93 9.11 -0.13 5.47
CA GLU A 93 9.00 0.82 6.57
C GLU A 93 9.13 0.16 7.93
N LYS A 94 9.94 0.81 8.79
CA LYS A 94 10.15 0.43 10.18
C LYS A 94 9.92 1.64 11.06
N HIS A 95 9.13 1.49 12.11
CA HIS A 95 8.89 2.56 13.08
C HIS A 95 9.22 2.08 14.49
N ASP A 96 9.56 3.03 15.36
CA ASP A 96 9.84 2.74 16.74
C ASP A 96 8.62 2.09 17.44
N PHE A 97 8.84 0.98 18.16
CA PHE A 97 7.78 0.25 18.86
C PHE A 97 7.05 1.10 19.89
N TYR A 98 7.81 1.90 20.64
CA TYR A 98 7.24 2.78 21.66
C TYR A 98 6.34 3.85 21.03
N LEU A 99 6.78 4.43 19.92
CA LEU A 99 5.98 5.42 19.19
C LEU A 99 4.68 4.78 18.66
N CYS A 100 4.77 3.61 18.06
CA CYS A 100 3.59 2.87 17.59
C CYS A 100 2.61 2.59 18.72
N GLU A 101 3.09 2.10 19.88
CA GLU A 101 2.23 1.85 21.04
C GLU A 101 1.60 3.14 21.57
N LYS A 102 2.41 4.19 21.75
CA LYS A 102 1.96 5.51 22.22
C LYS A 102 0.85 6.11 21.33
N MET A 103 0.93 5.86 20.03
CA MET A 103 -0.09 6.27 19.07
C MET A 103 -1.29 5.31 18.99
N SER A 104 -1.30 4.23 19.76
CA SER A 104 -2.34 3.18 19.73
C SER A 104 -2.40 2.40 18.40
N TYR A 105 -1.29 2.35 17.65
CA TYR A 105 -1.16 1.61 16.38
C TYR A 105 -1.50 0.13 16.52
N PHE A 106 -1.21 -0.45 17.68
CA PHE A 106 -1.47 -1.86 18.00
C PHE A 106 -2.88 -2.12 18.53
N TYR A 107 -3.77 -1.16 18.43
CA TYR A 107 -5.18 -1.28 18.85
C TYR A 107 -5.39 -1.82 20.26
N GLY A 108 -4.58 -1.34 21.20
CA GLY A 108 -4.62 -1.71 22.62
C GLY A 108 -3.94 -3.04 22.97
N HIS A 109 -3.17 -3.62 22.06
CA HIS A 109 -2.18 -4.65 22.39
C HIS A 109 -0.91 -3.98 22.92
N SER A 110 -0.32 -4.56 23.99
CA SER A 110 0.97 -4.10 24.50
C SER A 110 2.12 -4.45 23.56
N GLN A 111 3.25 -3.77 23.70
CA GLN A 111 4.47 -4.13 22.94
C GLN A 111 4.87 -5.59 23.16
N GLU A 112 4.74 -6.10 24.38
CA GLU A 112 5.07 -7.48 24.71
C GLU A 112 4.19 -8.46 23.94
N GLU A 113 2.86 -8.24 23.92
CA GLU A 113 1.93 -9.06 23.12
C GLU A 113 2.26 -8.99 21.63
N VAL A 114 2.56 -7.79 21.11
CA VAL A 114 2.92 -7.62 19.70
C VAL A 114 4.22 -8.34 19.36
N ARG A 115 5.22 -8.30 20.25
CA ARG A 115 6.47 -9.06 20.08
C ARG A 115 6.23 -10.56 20.04
N GLN A 116 5.40 -11.08 20.93
CA GLN A 116 5.01 -12.49 20.94
C GLN A 116 4.26 -12.88 19.67
N LEU A 117 3.32 -12.04 19.19
CA LEU A 117 2.56 -12.28 17.98
C LEU A 117 3.40 -12.21 16.71
N THR A 118 4.37 -11.32 16.67
CA THR A 118 5.16 -11.04 15.48
C THR A 118 6.58 -11.62 15.50
N GLY A 119 7.05 -12.14 16.65
CA GLY A 119 8.41 -12.64 16.81
C GLY A 119 9.49 -11.58 16.55
N MET A 120 9.16 -10.29 16.71
CA MET A 120 10.11 -9.20 16.49
C MET A 120 10.85 -8.86 17.76
N GLU A 121 12.14 -8.67 17.63
CA GLU A 121 13.03 -8.20 18.67
C GLU A 121 13.52 -6.77 18.39
N GLY A 122 14.19 -6.14 19.38
CA GLY A 122 14.74 -4.79 19.20
C GLY A 122 13.71 -3.68 19.34
N THR A 123 14.05 -2.47 18.88
CA THR A 123 13.24 -1.26 19.07
C THR A 123 12.36 -0.91 17.87
N GLN A 124 12.54 -1.58 16.74
CA GLN A 124 11.86 -1.24 15.50
C GLN A 124 10.78 -2.26 15.13
N PHE A 125 9.58 -1.79 14.90
CA PHE A 125 8.48 -2.56 14.33
C PHE A 125 8.56 -2.52 12.80
N ASN A 126 8.78 -3.69 12.18
CA ASN A 126 8.80 -3.83 10.72
C ASN A 126 7.41 -4.19 10.22
N HIS A 127 6.77 -3.25 9.51
CA HIS A 127 5.40 -3.41 9.04
C HIS A 127 5.23 -4.55 8.03
N SER A 128 6.20 -4.71 7.10
CA SER A 128 6.15 -5.77 6.08
C SER A 128 6.33 -7.16 6.70
N LEU A 129 7.23 -7.30 7.68
CA LEU A 129 7.41 -8.55 8.42
C LEU A 129 6.15 -8.91 9.20
N ALA A 130 5.51 -7.94 9.85
CA ALA A 130 4.23 -8.15 10.52
C ALA A 130 3.16 -8.61 9.53
N ALA A 131 3.04 -7.95 8.37
CA ALA A 131 2.08 -8.35 7.34
C ALA A 131 2.32 -9.79 6.85
N LEU A 132 3.58 -10.18 6.63
CA LEU A 132 3.95 -11.55 6.25
C LEU A 132 3.56 -12.57 7.33
N ARG A 133 3.85 -12.28 8.61
CA ARG A 133 3.57 -13.20 9.73
C ARG A 133 2.09 -13.31 10.10
N PHE A 134 1.29 -12.33 9.73
CA PHE A 134 -0.17 -12.39 9.86
C PHE A 134 -0.88 -12.91 8.60
N ALA A 135 -0.19 -13.04 7.47
CA ALA A 135 -0.82 -13.49 6.24
C ALA A 135 -0.76 -15.02 6.09
N ARG A 136 -1.85 -15.63 5.57
CA ARG A 136 -1.84 -17.04 5.12
C ARG A 136 -1.15 -17.24 3.78
N ALA A 137 -1.10 -16.20 2.95
CA ALA A 137 -0.51 -16.21 1.62
C ALA A 137 0.08 -14.83 1.31
N ALA A 138 1.19 -14.82 0.58
CA ALA A 138 1.83 -13.60 0.14
C ALA A 138 2.30 -13.74 -1.32
N ASN A 139 2.34 -12.62 -2.05
CA ASN A 139 2.89 -12.58 -3.39
C ASN A 139 3.66 -11.30 -3.68
N GLY A 140 4.66 -11.43 -4.54
CA GLY A 140 5.26 -10.32 -5.28
C GLY A 140 4.56 -10.15 -6.63
N VAL A 141 4.77 -9.00 -7.28
CA VAL A 141 3.98 -8.53 -8.42
C VAL A 141 4.57 -8.87 -9.80
N SER A 142 5.61 -9.70 -9.85
CA SER A 142 6.18 -10.29 -11.06
C SER A 142 7.00 -11.53 -10.71
N LYS A 143 7.42 -12.32 -11.70
CA LYS A 143 8.32 -13.48 -11.47
C LYS A 143 9.61 -13.04 -10.80
N LEU A 144 10.30 -12.04 -11.37
CA LEU A 144 11.54 -11.50 -10.82
C LEU A 144 11.35 -10.94 -9.42
N HIS A 145 10.27 -10.16 -9.19
CA HIS A 145 9.99 -9.61 -7.88
C HIS A 145 9.72 -10.72 -6.84
N GLY A 146 9.01 -11.76 -7.20
CA GLY A 146 8.82 -12.91 -6.32
C GLY A 146 10.13 -13.63 -5.95
N GLU A 147 11.06 -13.74 -6.88
CA GLU A 147 12.40 -14.29 -6.62
C GLU A 147 13.20 -13.40 -5.66
N VAL A 148 13.27 -12.11 -5.93
CA VAL A 148 13.95 -11.12 -5.07
C VAL A 148 13.30 -11.10 -3.67
N SER A 149 11.99 -11.10 -3.58
CA SER A 149 11.28 -11.11 -2.29
C SER A 149 11.59 -12.38 -1.49
N ARG A 150 11.59 -13.55 -2.11
CA ARG A 150 11.97 -14.80 -1.41
C ARG A 150 13.41 -14.75 -0.88
N GLN A 151 14.34 -14.16 -1.63
CA GLN A 151 15.73 -13.98 -1.17
C GLN A 151 15.81 -12.98 0.00
N MET A 152 15.12 -11.84 -0.11
CA MET A 152 15.08 -10.81 0.93
C MET A 152 14.55 -11.34 2.27
N TRP A 153 13.54 -12.18 2.22
CA TRP A 153 12.86 -12.70 3.41
C TRP A 153 13.32 -14.11 3.81
N ALA A 154 14.37 -14.67 3.17
CA ALA A 154 14.85 -16.05 3.41
C ALA A 154 15.33 -16.30 4.85
N GLY A 155 15.76 -15.26 5.57
CA GLY A 155 16.22 -15.35 6.96
C GLY A 155 15.12 -15.27 8.02
N TYR A 156 13.84 -15.18 7.61
CA TYR A 156 12.72 -15.02 8.52
C TYR A 156 11.83 -16.26 8.53
N ASP A 157 11.57 -16.79 9.72
CA ASP A 157 10.64 -17.89 9.95
C ASP A 157 9.18 -17.40 10.08
N GLU A 158 8.25 -18.35 10.05
CA GLU A 158 6.79 -18.11 10.20
C GLU A 158 6.17 -17.19 9.16
N ILE A 159 6.72 -17.15 7.95
CA ILE A 159 6.15 -16.42 6.82
C ILE A 159 5.68 -17.38 5.74
N PRO A 160 4.62 -17.06 4.97
CA PRO A 160 4.21 -17.88 3.83
C PRO A 160 5.24 -17.81 2.71
N THR A 161 5.35 -18.87 1.91
CA THR A 161 6.13 -18.82 0.67
C THR A 161 5.58 -17.73 -0.24
N ILE A 162 6.42 -16.76 -0.60
CA ILE A 162 6.03 -15.63 -1.44
C ILE A 162 5.86 -16.10 -2.89
N GLN A 163 4.63 -16.07 -3.36
CA GLN A 163 4.27 -16.43 -4.73
C GLN A 163 4.60 -15.30 -5.72
N SER A 164 4.52 -15.58 -7.00
CA SER A 164 4.64 -14.56 -8.04
C SER A 164 3.32 -14.43 -8.78
N VAL A 165 2.67 -13.27 -8.66
CA VAL A 165 1.47 -12.92 -9.40
C VAL A 165 1.77 -11.67 -10.22
N THR A 166 1.92 -11.83 -11.53
CA THR A 166 2.26 -10.68 -12.38
C THR A 166 1.10 -9.70 -12.46
N ASN A 167 1.39 -8.44 -12.12
CA ASN A 167 0.42 -7.37 -12.27
C ASN A 167 -0.04 -7.24 -13.71
N ALA A 168 -1.34 -7.13 -13.90
CA ALA A 168 -1.95 -6.83 -15.18
C ALA A 168 -2.36 -5.37 -15.24
N GLN A 169 -2.32 -4.80 -16.44
CA GLN A 169 -2.86 -3.47 -16.69
C GLN A 169 -4.16 -3.59 -17.49
N ASN A 170 -5.13 -2.78 -17.14
CA ASN A 170 -6.31 -2.60 -17.98
C ASN A 170 -5.98 -1.65 -19.13
N TRP A 171 -5.39 -2.19 -20.19
CA TRP A 171 -4.98 -1.39 -21.35
C TRP A 171 -6.16 -0.65 -22.00
N LYS A 172 -7.38 -1.19 -21.96
CA LYS A 172 -8.58 -0.51 -22.48
C LYS A 172 -8.93 0.76 -21.71
N TYR A 173 -8.56 0.83 -20.44
CA TYR A 173 -8.74 2.00 -19.59
C TYR A 173 -7.59 3.00 -19.73
N TRP A 174 -6.35 2.51 -19.75
CA TRP A 174 -5.15 3.35 -19.70
C TRP A 174 -4.62 3.80 -21.04
N SER A 175 -4.95 3.09 -22.15
CA SER A 175 -4.47 3.45 -23.47
C SER A 175 -5.37 4.48 -24.16
N ASP A 176 -4.75 5.34 -24.96
CA ASP A 176 -5.48 6.20 -25.88
C ASP A 176 -6.10 5.36 -27.00
N LYS A 177 -7.43 5.47 -27.17
CA LYS A 177 -8.18 4.65 -28.13
C LYS A 177 -7.80 4.92 -29.59
N GLN A 178 -7.37 6.16 -29.91
CA GLN A 178 -6.95 6.50 -31.28
C GLN A 178 -5.57 5.93 -31.58
N LEU A 179 -4.62 5.98 -30.62
CA LEU A 179 -3.32 5.31 -30.79
C LEU A 179 -3.49 3.82 -31.04
N TYR A 180 -4.40 3.18 -30.29
CA TYR A 180 -4.67 1.76 -30.46
C TYR A 180 -5.21 1.43 -31.85
N ARG A 181 -6.15 2.24 -32.33
CA ARG A 181 -6.71 2.10 -33.68
C ARG A 181 -5.64 2.25 -34.77
N PHE A 182 -4.81 3.30 -34.73
CA PHE A 182 -3.72 3.50 -35.68
C PHE A 182 -2.71 2.35 -35.66
N MET A 183 -2.46 1.78 -34.49
CA MET A 183 -1.59 0.61 -34.38
C MET A 183 -2.22 -0.63 -35.05
N GLU A 184 -3.50 -0.89 -34.86
CA GLU A 184 -4.22 -2.01 -35.46
C GLU A 184 -4.33 -1.85 -37.01
N GLU A 185 -4.51 -0.63 -37.49
CA GLU A 185 -4.60 -0.26 -38.90
C GLU A 185 -3.21 -0.15 -39.58
N ALA A 186 -2.11 -0.31 -38.81
CA ALA A 186 -0.73 -0.09 -39.28
C ALA A 186 -0.49 1.32 -39.85
N ASP A 187 -1.26 2.31 -39.40
CA ASP A 187 -1.10 3.72 -39.79
C ASP A 187 -0.05 4.41 -38.91
N ASN A 188 1.22 4.31 -39.32
CA ASN A 188 2.34 4.92 -38.59
C ASN A 188 2.26 6.45 -38.57
N ALA A 189 1.78 7.08 -39.62
CA ALA A 189 1.67 8.54 -39.69
C ALA A 189 0.61 9.06 -38.72
N GLY A 190 -0.56 8.45 -38.69
CA GLY A 190 -1.62 8.77 -37.74
C GLY A 190 -1.21 8.51 -36.30
N PHE A 191 -0.44 7.43 -36.05
CA PHE A 191 0.12 7.11 -34.74
C PHE A 191 1.10 8.20 -34.24
N ASP A 192 2.03 8.64 -35.10
CA ASP A 192 3.01 9.67 -34.76
C ASP A 192 2.35 11.03 -34.51
N ASP A 193 1.40 11.42 -35.37
CA ASP A 193 0.66 12.65 -35.18
C ASP A 193 -0.16 12.65 -33.89
N ARG A 194 -0.78 11.53 -33.56
CA ARG A 194 -1.50 11.39 -32.28
C ARG A 194 -0.59 11.49 -31.07
N LYS A 195 0.58 10.85 -31.11
CA LYS A 195 1.58 10.97 -30.04
C LYS A 195 2.05 12.41 -29.87
N ARG A 196 2.33 13.11 -30.96
CA ARG A 196 2.73 14.53 -30.96
C ARG A 196 1.64 15.41 -30.34
N HIS A 197 0.38 15.19 -30.73
CA HIS A 197 -0.76 15.89 -30.16
C HIS A 197 -0.88 15.66 -28.62
N LEU A 198 -0.76 14.42 -28.16
CA LEU A 198 -0.85 14.09 -26.73
C LEU A 198 0.31 14.67 -25.93
N LYS A 199 1.54 14.67 -26.48
CA LYS A 199 2.72 15.29 -25.87
C LYS A 199 2.51 16.79 -25.70
N LYS A 200 2.03 17.49 -26.76
CA LYS A 200 1.73 18.92 -26.71
C LYS A 200 0.71 19.24 -25.61
N ARG A 201 -0.39 18.48 -25.57
CA ARG A 201 -1.43 18.64 -24.55
C ARG A 201 -0.89 18.42 -23.13
N ALA A 202 -0.03 17.41 -22.93
CA ALA A 202 0.60 17.17 -21.62
C ALA A 202 1.47 18.36 -21.20
N PHE A 203 2.23 18.95 -22.12
CA PHE A 203 3.07 20.11 -21.83
C PHE A 203 2.24 21.38 -21.55
N GLU A 204 1.12 21.57 -22.21
CA GLU A 204 0.16 22.63 -21.90
C GLU A 204 -0.35 22.51 -20.45
N ILE A 205 -0.76 21.30 -20.02
CA ILE A 205 -1.21 21.04 -18.64
C ILE A 205 -0.07 21.33 -17.64
N VAL A 206 1.14 20.88 -17.95
CA VAL A 206 2.30 21.15 -17.07
C VAL A 206 2.59 22.66 -16.97
N ALA A 207 2.50 23.38 -18.09
CA ALA A 207 2.68 24.82 -18.12
C ALA A 207 1.65 25.54 -17.25
N ASP A 208 0.38 25.18 -17.39
CA ASP A 208 -0.71 25.74 -16.59
C ASP A 208 -0.53 25.50 -15.06
N GLN A 209 -0.06 24.32 -14.69
CA GLN A 209 0.08 23.94 -13.27
C GLN A 209 1.38 24.45 -12.62
N THR A 210 2.45 24.59 -13.39
CA THR A 210 3.79 24.86 -12.83
C THR A 210 4.46 26.12 -13.35
N GLY A 211 3.91 26.75 -14.37
CA GLY A 211 4.55 27.89 -15.11
C GLY A 211 5.76 27.48 -15.96
N LYS A 212 6.09 26.17 -16.05
CA LYS A 212 7.22 25.67 -16.86
C LYS A 212 6.76 25.38 -18.28
N ILE A 213 7.48 25.93 -19.26
CA ILE A 213 7.22 25.74 -20.68
C ILE A 213 8.27 24.76 -21.24
N PHE A 214 7.80 23.73 -21.92
CA PHE A 214 8.63 22.72 -22.59
C PHE A 214 8.41 22.77 -24.09
N ASP A 215 9.47 22.50 -24.86
CA ASP A 215 9.38 22.34 -26.30
C ASP A 215 8.80 20.97 -26.64
N PRO A 216 7.65 20.89 -27.33
CA PRO A 216 7.05 19.61 -27.71
C PRO A 216 7.81 18.86 -28.81
N ASP A 217 8.71 19.52 -29.54
CA ASP A 217 9.43 18.97 -30.68
C ASP A 217 10.82 18.40 -30.34
N VAL A 218 11.18 18.42 -29.03
CA VAL A 218 12.43 17.82 -28.50
C VAL A 218 12.18 16.43 -27.94
#